data_d2349085d3d115c740bbc9834d67528e
#
_entry.id   d2349085d3d115c740bbc9834d67528e
#
_cell.length_a   1.000
_cell.length_b   1.000
_cell.length_c   1.000
_cell.angle_alpha   90.00
_cell.angle_beta   90.00
_cell.angle_gamma   90.00
#
_symmetry.space_group_name_H-M   'P 1'
#
loop_
_entity.id
_entity.type
_entity.pdbx_description
1 polymer ?
#
loop_
_entity_poly.entity_id
_entity_poly.type
_entity_poly.pdbx_seq_one_letter_code
_entity_poly.pdbx_strand_id
1 'polypeptide(L)'
;MTPRRDPEGRRRAMLDVAAQEMIDNGWEALTHRRVAELAQVPLGATTYYFDSLDDLRTSALEIVVAQADEEIRQVAQAVHACAGSPEGLAALFMEYLSDRARLKAENLLYYAGVQQPELRPYAQRWIRGTTEMLSAYATPEAAQATALYLDGVILYTLLHDRPVDERALRMAIAALMGTSLPENQ
;
A
#
# COMPACT_ATOMS: atom_id res chain seq x y z
N MET A 1 -22.38 -36.21 -1.20
CA MET A 1 -22.64 -34.88 -0.65
C MET A 1 -22.33 -33.86 -1.74
N THR A 2 -23.33 -33.18 -2.26
CA THR A 2 -23.13 -32.10 -3.25
C THR A 2 -22.48 -30.94 -2.55
N PRO A 3 -21.36 -30.37 -3.07
CA PRO A 3 -20.74 -29.21 -2.43
C PRO A 3 -21.76 -28.08 -2.35
N ARG A 4 -22.01 -27.58 -1.15
CA ARG A 4 -22.89 -26.44 -0.91
C ARG A 4 -22.38 -25.28 -1.78
N ARG A 5 -23.22 -24.78 -2.68
CA ARG A 5 -22.92 -23.58 -3.47
C ARG A 5 -22.66 -22.44 -2.47
N ASP A 6 -21.40 -22.00 -2.41
CA ASP A 6 -20.99 -20.83 -1.66
C ASP A 6 -20.74 -19.68 -2.66
N PRO A 7 -21.76 -18.87 -2.97
CA PRO A 7 -21.61 -17.75 -3.93
C PRO A 7 -20.70 -16.66 -3.41
N GLU A 8 -20.74 -16.37 -2.09
CA GLU A 8 -19.92 -15.33 -1.47
C GLU A 8 -18.44 -15.72 -1.44
N GLY A 9 -18.13 -16.95 -1.02
CA GLY A 9 -16.77 -17.46 -1.07
C GLY A 9 -16.20 -17.50 -2.48
N ARG A 10 -17.03 -17.80 -3.48
CA ARG A 10 -16.59 -17.76 -4.89
C ARG A 10 -16.33 -16.35 -5.37
N ARG A 11 -17.21 -15.39 -5.04
CA ARG A 11 -16.98 -13.96 -5.34
C ARG A 11 -15.70 -13.47 -4.67
N ARG A 12 -15.51 -13.82 -3.41
CA ARG A 12 -14.30 -13.44 -2.66
C ARG A 12 -13.03 -14.01 -3.30
N ALA A 13 -13.02 -15.29 -3.67
CA ALA A 13 -11.87 -15.91 -4.32
C ALA A 13 -11.52 -15.24 -5.66
N MET A 14 -12.51 -14.80 -6.43
CA MET A 14 -12.25 -14.02 -7.66
C MET A 14 -11.67 -12.64 -7.35
N LEU A 15 -12.12 -11.97 -6.30
CA LEU A 15 -11.59 -10.67 -5.89
C LEU A 15 -10.16 -10.77 -5.35
N ASP A 16 -9.84 -11.82 -4.58
CA ASP A 16 -8.50 -12.03 -4.04
C ASP A 16 -7.48 -12.23 -5.17
N VAL A 17 -7.79 -13.05 -6.18
CA VAL A 17 -6.89 -13.23 -7.35
C VAL A 17 -6.87 -11.99 -8.24
N ALA A 18 -7.95 -11.21 -8.32
CA ALA A 18 -8.00 -9.97 -9.07
C ALA A 18 -7.11 -8.89 -8.42
N ALA A 19 -7.18 -8.74 -7.10
CA ALA A 19 -6.33 -7.84 -6.34
C ALA A 19 -4.84 -8.19 -6.52
N GLN A 20 -4.49 -9.48 -6.40
CA GLN A 20 -3.13 -9.95 -6.58
C GLN A 20 -2.62 -9.71 -8.02
N GLU A 21 -3.46 -9.98 -9.04
CA GLU A 21 -3.10 -9.73 -10.44
C GLU A 21 -2.82 -8.24 -10.69
N MET A 22 -3.63 -7.33 -10.12
CA MET A 22 -3.39 -5.89 -10.24
C MET A 22 -2.10 -5.44 -9.54
N ILE A 23 -1.77 -6.01 -8.38
CA ILE A 23 -0.52 -5.71 -7.66
C ILE A 23 0.69 -6.17 -8.45
N ASP A 24 0.64 -7.37 -9.02
CA ASP A 24 1.78 -7.98 -9.70
C ASP A 24 2.02 -7.43 -11.10
N ASN A 25 0.94 -7.22 -11.87
CA ASN A 25 0.97 -6.94 -13.29
C ASN A 25 0.35 -5.58 -13.69
N GLY A 26 -0.21 -4.85 -12.71
CA GLY A 26 -0.78 -3.52 -12.90
C GLY A 26 -2.28 -3.54 -13.25
N TRP A 27 -2.88 -2.35 -13.17
CA TRP A 27 -4.32 -2.11 -13.37
C TRP A 27 -4.85 -2.61 -14.72
N GLU A 28 -4.08 -2.38 -15.81
CA GLU A 28 -4.50 -2.72 -17.16
C GLU A 28 -4.42 -4.21 -17.49
N ALA A 29 -3.66 -5.00 -16.71
CA ALA A 29 -3.53 -6.43 -16.89
C ALA A 29 -4.80 -7.19 -16.51
N LEU A 30 -5.68 -6.59 -15.67
CA LEU A 30 -6.89 -7.24 -15.21
C LEU A 30 -7.95 -7.30 -16.33
N THR A 31 -8.42 -8.51 -16.58
CA THR A 31 -9.55 -8.79 -17.47
C THR A 31 -10.44 -9.89 -16.86
N HIS A 32 -11.72 -9.94 -17.24
CA HIS A 32 -12.62 -11.03 -16.82
C HIS A 32 -12.04 -12.41 -17.12
N ARG A 33 -11.41 -12.57 -18.30
CA ARG A 33 -10.79 -13.83 -18.71
C ARG A 33 -9.62 -14.20 -17.79
N ARG A 34 -8.76 -13.23 -17.47
CA ARG A 34 -7.61 -13.46 -16.60
C ARG A 34 -8.04 -13.87 -15.19
N VAL A 35 -9.05 -13.20 -14.63
CA VAL A 35 -9.61 -13.56 -13.32
C VAL A 35 -10.27 -14.95 -13.35
N ALA A 36 -10.99 -15.28 -14.41
CA ALA A 36 -11.59 -16.62 -14.56
C ALA A 36 -10.53 -17.73 -14.59
N GLU A 37 -9.42 -17.51 -15.32
CA GLU A 37 -8.27 -18.41 -15.37
C GLU A 37 -7.62 -18.59 -13.98
N LEU A 38 -7.30 -17.51 -13.31
CA LEU A 38 -6.64 -17.53 -12.00
C LEU A 38 -7.53 -18.13 -10.90
N ALA A 39 -8.80 -17.78 -10.88
CA ALA A 39 -9.77 -18.31 -9.91
C ALA A 39 -10.27 -19.72 -10.25
N GLN A 40 -9.86 -20.28 -11.40
CA GLN A 40 -10.29 -21.60 -11.90
C GLN A 40 -11.82 -21.71 -12.00
N VAL A 41 -12.48 -20.66 -12.52
CA VAL A 41 -13.92 -20.62 -12.74
C VAL A 41 -14.23 -20.41 -14.22
N PRO A 42 -15.43 -20.83 -14.70
CA PRO A 42 -15.87 -20.49 -16.05
C PRO A 42 -15.93 -18.96 -16.25
N LEU A 43 -15.60 -18.47 -17.46
CA LEU A 43 -15.64 -17.03 -17.78
C LEU A 43 -17.00 -16.41 -17.45
N GLY A 44 -18.12 -17.12 -17.73
CA GLY A 44 -19.47 -16.65 -17.38
C GLY A 44 -19.71 -16.44 -15.88
N ALA A 45 -18.86 -16.99 -15.00
CA ALA A 45 -18.97 -16.72 -13.57
C ALA A 45 -18.55 -15.29 -13.26
N THR A 46 -17.48 -14.77 -13.87
CA THR A 46 -17.02 -13.40 -13.61
C THR A 46 -18.05 -12.36 -14.07
N THR A 47 -18.66 -12.55 -15.24
CA THR A 47 -19.73 -11.67 -15.75
C THR A 47 -21.07 -11.85 -15.03
N TYR A 48 -21.24 -12.90 -14.25
CA TYR A 48 -22.38 -13.08 -13.37
C TYR A 48 -22.23 -12.31 -12.04
N TYR A 49 -21.02 -12.22 -11.52
CA TYR A 49 -20.74 -11.57 -10.23
C TYR A 49 -20.37 -10.09 -10.35
N PHE A 50 -19.91 -9.64 -11.53
CA PHE A 50 -19.43 -8.27 -11.76
C PHE A 50 -20.05 -7.73 -13.05
N ASP A 51 -20.72 -6.58 -12.92
CA ASP A 51 -21.49 -5.95 -14.00
C ASP A 51 -20.59 -5.43 -15.13
N SER A 52 -19.35 -5.06 -14.80
CA SER A 52 -18.35 -4.58 -15.75
C SER A 52 -16.93 -4.90 -15.29
N LEU A 53 -15.96 -4.67 -16.18
CA LEU A 53 -14.55 -4.78 -15.80
C LEU A 53 -14.16 -3.72 -14.75
N ASP A 54 -14.74 -2.53 -14.82
CA ASP A 54 -14.48 -1.46 -13.85
C ASP A 54 -15.10 -1.78 -12.49
N ASP A 55 -16.28 -2.41 -12.45
CA ASP A 55 -16.86 -2.94 -11.20
C ASP A 55 -15.94 -4.01 -10.57
N LEU A 56 -15.44 -4.94 -11.36
CA LEU A 56 -14.47 -5.95 -10.90
C LEU A 56 -13.19 -5.31 -10.37
N ARG A 57 -12.62 -4.32 -11.09
CA ARG A 57 -11.41 -3.58 -10.69
C ARG A 57 -11.63 -2.81 -9.39
N THR A 58 -12.71 -2.07 -9.29
CA THR A 58 -13.04 -1.29 -8.09
C THR A 58 -13.26 -2.20 -6.88
N SER A 59 -14.02 -3.29 -7.06
CA SER A 59 -14.25 -4.26 -5.98
C SER A 59 -12.95 -4.96 -5.54
N ALA A 60 -12.02 -5.23 -6.46
CA ALA A 60 -10.72 -5.79 -6.12
C ALA A 60 -9.81 -4.76 -5.43
N LEU A 61 -9.89 -3.48 -5.84
CA LEU A 61 -9.15 -2.40 -5.20
C LEU A 61 -9.56 -2.21 -3.73
N GLU A 62 -10.84 -2.43 -3.40
CA GLU A 62 -11.31 -2.39 -1.99
C GLU A 62 -10.58 -3.42 -1.11
N ILE A 63 -10.17 -4.56 -1.67
CA ILE A 63 -9.35 -5.55 -0.95
C ILE A 63 -7.97 -4.98 -0.66
N VAL A 64 -7.34 -4.35 -1.66
CA VAL A 64 -6.01 -3.71 -1.51
C VAL A 64 -6.07 -2.59 -0.48
N VAL A 65 -7.13 -1.77 -0.51
CA VAL A 65 -7.37 -0.70 0.47
C VAL A 65 -7.51 -1.24 1.89
N ALA A 66 -8.28 -2.31 2.07
CA ALA A 66 -8.46 -2.92 3.39
C ALA A 66 -7.15 -3.49 3.95
N GLN A 67 -6.29 -4.04 3.10
CA GLN A 67 -4.94 -4.48 3.48
C GLN A 67 -4.06 -3.29 3.88
N ALA A 68 -4.05 -2.23 3.08
CA ALA A 68 -3.29 -1.02 3.39
C ALA A 68 -3.71 -0.37 4.73
N ASP A 69 -5.01 -0.35 5.05
CA ASP A 69 -5.51 0.15 6.34
C ASP A 69 -5.03 -0.67 7.53
N GLU A 70 -4.95 -2.00 7.38
CA GLU A 70 -4.39 -2.87 8.43
C GLU A 70 -2.90 -2.60 8.62
N GLU A 71 -2.16 -2.43 7.52
CA GLU A 71 -0.74 -2.11 7.55
C GLU A 71 -0.45 -0.77 8.22
N ILE A 72 -1.21 0.28 7.90
CA ILE A 72 -1.10 1.59 8.56
C ILE A 72 -1.26 1.44 10.07
N ARG A 73 -2.21 0.62 10.53
CA ARG A 73 -2.41 0.38 11.97
C ARG A 73 -1.23 -0.32 12.62
N GLN A 74 -0.64 -1.33 11.95
CA GLN A 74 0.54 -2.05 12.44
C GLN A 74 1.77 -1.15 12.50
N VAL A 75 2.00 -0.34 11.45
CA VAL A 75 3.08 0.63 11.41
C VAL A 75 2.90 1.68 12.51
N ALA A 76 1.67 2.16 12.77
CA ALA A 76 1.41 3.11 13.85
C ALA A 76 1.79 2.56 15.23
N GLN A 77 1.51 1.27 15.49
CA GLN A 77 1.92 0.62 16.73
C GLN A 77 3.45 0.53 16.86
N ALA A 78 4.14 0.21 15.76
CA ALA A 78 5.61 0.13 15.74
C ALA A 78 6.27 1.51 15.92
N VAL A 79 5.72 2.55 15.29
CA VAL A 79 6.17 3.95 15.48
C VAL A 79 5.97 4.39 16.93
N HIS A 80 4.83 4.03 17.54
CA HIS A 80 4.60 4.31 18.95
C HIS A 80 5.63 3.60 19.86
N ALA A 81 5.97 2.36 19.55
CA ALA A 81 6.96 1.59 20.31
C ALA A 81 8.37 2.19 20.26
N CYS A 82 8.76 2.85 19.15
CA CYS A 82 10.05 3.56 19.03
C CYS A 82 9.98 5.04 19.38
N ALA A 83 8.84 5.52 19.92
CA ALA A 83 8.60 6.91 20.31
C ALA A 83 8.92 7.93 19.19
N GLY A 84 8.77 7.56 17.93
CA GLY A 84 9.06 8.41 16.78
C GLY A 84 10.53 8.79 16.62
N SER A 85 11.46 8.07 17.25
CA SER A 85 12.89 8.36 17.10
C SER A 85 13.38 8.18 15.66
N PRO A 86 14.27 9.01 15.13
CA PRO A 86 14.79 8.88 13.77
C PRO A 86 15.41 7.51 13.47
N GLU A 87 16.10 6.93 14.44
CA GLU A 87 16.68 5.59 14.35
C GLU A 87 15.60 4.52 14.21
N GLY A 88 14.59 4.57 15.07
CA GLY A 88 13.46 3.62 15.04
C GLY A 88 12.64 3.76 13.78
N LEU A 89 12.34 4.98 13.35
CA LEU A 89 11.62 5.25 12.11
C LEU A 89 12.39 4.76 10.88
N ALA A 90 13.71 5.02 10.82
CA ALA A 90 14.53 4.54 9.71
C ALA A 90 14.55 3.00 9.65
N ALA A 91 14.75 2.33 10.79
CA ALA A 91 14.75 0.86 10.85
C ALA A 91 13.41 0.27 10.41
N LEU A 92 12.28 0.77 10.92
CA LEU A 92 10.94 0.37 10.52
C LEU A 92 10.70 0.57 9.03
N PHE A 93 11.14 1.71 8.50
CA PHE A 93 10.93 2.01 7.10
C PHE A 93 11.84 1.18 6.18
N MET A 94 13.07 0.86 6.59
CA MET A 94 13.93 -0.09 5.87
C MET A 94 13.31 -1.49 5.80
N GLU A 95 12.69 -1.95 6.88
CA GLU A 95 11.91 -3.21 6.88
C GLU A 95 10.73 -3.11 5.90
N TYR A 96 9.98 -2.01 5.93
CA TYR A 96 8.89 -1.72 5.00
C TYR A 96 9.36 -1.77 3.54
N LEU A 97 10.49 -1.13 3.22
CA LEU A 97 11.07 -1.11 1.88
C LEU A 97 11.55 -2.49 1.37
N SER A 98 11.71 -3.46 2.25
CA SER A 98 12.11 -4.82 1.87
C SER A 98 10.96 -5.65 1.27
N ASP A 99 9.70 -5.28 1.54
CA ASP A 99 8.51 -5.95 1.03
C ASP A 99 8.05 -5.34 -0.30
N ARG A 100 8.58 -5.87 -1.39
CA ARG A 100 8.27 -5.38 -2.74
C ARG A 100 6.79 -5.52 -3.13
N ALA A 101 6.09 -6.53 -2.62
CA ALA A 101 4.66 -6.70 -2.92
C ALA A 101 3.85 -5.57 -2.29
N ARG A 102 4.19 -5.19 -1.06
CA ARG A 102 3.60 -4.04 -0.35
C ARG A 102 3.83 -2.73 -1.09
N LEU A 103 5.08 -2.45 -1.52
CA LEU A 103 5.39 -1.23 -2.28
C LEU A 103 4.63 -1.16 -3.61
N LYS A 104 4.45 -2.29 -4.30
CA LYS A 104 3.65 -2.36 -5.53
C LYS A 104 2.17 -2.11 -5.26
N ALA A 105 1.61 -2.64 -4.15
CA ALA A 105 0.21 -2.42 -3.78
C ALA A 105 -0.07 -0.93 -3.54
N GLU A 106 0.83 -0.24 -2.84
CA GLU A 106 0.74 1.20 -2.61
C GLU A 106 0.83 1.99 -3.92
N ASN A 107 1.80 1.66 -4.77
CA ASN A 107 1.94 2.29 -6.08
C ASN A 107 0.69 2.06 -6.97
N LEU A 108 0.04 0.90 -6.86
CA LEU A 108 -1.22 0.63 -7.55
C LEU A 108 -2.33 1.59 -7.10
N LEU A 109 -2.44 1.87 -5.79
CA LEU A 109 -3.41 2.82 -5.25
C LEU A 109 -3.15 4.25 -5.77
N TYR A 110 -1.88 4.68 -5.82
CA TYR A 110 -1.51 5.97 -6.40
C TYR A 110 -1.85 6.06 -7.89
N TYR A 111 -1.51 5.04 -8.67
CA TYR A 111 -1.86 4.97 -10.09
C TYR A 111 -3.37 5.07 -10.29
N ALA A 112 -4.16 4.28 -9.56
CA ALA A 112 -5.62 4.30 -9.65
C ALA A 112 -6.18 5.69 -9.32
N GLY A 113 -5.72 6.35 -8.26
CA GLY A 113 -6.18 7.68 -7.85
C GLY A 113 -5.76 8.80 -8.82
N VAL A 114 -4.67 8.64 -9.57
CA VAL A 114 -4.26 9.57 -10.64
C VAL A 114 -5.15 9.42 -11.86
N GLN A 115 -5.48 8.18 -12.26
CA GLN A 115 -6.30 7.90 -13.44
C GLN A 115 -7.78 8.18 -13.22
N GLN A 116 -8.29 7.90 -12.02
CA GLN A 116 -9.71 8.01 -11.68
C GLN A 116 -9.88 8.90 -10.45
N PRO A 117 -10.39 10.13 -10.61
CA PRO A 117 -10.53 11.10 -9.52
C PRO A 117 -11.34 10.60 -8.32
N GLU A 118 -12.32 9.74 -8.55
CA GLU A 118 -13.15 9.11 -7.52
C GLU A 118 -12.37 8.14 -6.62
N LEU A 119 -11.22 7.61 -7.09
CA LEU A 119 -10.35 6.72 -6.32
C LEU A 119 -9.25 7.47 -5.54
N ARG A 120 -9.13 8.79 -5.72
CA ARG A 120 -8.14 9.62 -4.98
C ARG A 120 -8.20 9.47 -3.46
N PRO A 121 -9.38 9.34 -2.82
CA PRO A 121 -9.43 9.12 -1.38
C PRO A 121 -8.68 7.87 -0.93
N TYR A 122 -8.64 6.82 -1.74
CA TYR A 122 -7.88 5.60 -1.46
C TYR A 122 -6.37 5.84 -1.58
N ALA A 123 -5.93 6.50 -2.66
CA ALA A 123 -4.53 6.85 -2.86
C ALA A 123 -3.96 7.75 -1.73
N GLN A 124 -4.78 8.63 -1.18
CA GLN A 124 -4.38 9.57 -0.13
C GLN A 124 -4.33 8.96 1.28
N ARG A 125 -4.80 7.71 1.46
CA ARG A 125 -4.90 7.09 2.80
C ARG A 125 -3.54 6.90 3.46
N TRP A 126 -2.57 6.42 2.70
CA TRP A 126 -1.23 6.18 3.21
C TRP A 126 -0.55 7.46 3.68
N ILE A 127 -0.45 8.47 2.81
CA ILE A 127 0.21 9.73 3.17
C ILE A 127 -0.50 10.43 4.33
N ARG A 128 -1.83 10.37 4.38
CA ARG A 128 -2.61 10.93 5.47
C ARG A 128 -2.35 10.17 6.77
N GLY A 129 -2.44 8.85 6.77
CA GLY A 129 -2.18 7.99 7.93
C GLY A 129 -0.75 8.17 8.46
N THR A 130 0.24 8.23 7.57
CA THR A 130 1.64 8.48 7.94
C THR A 130 1.81 9.88 8.54
N THR A 131 1.19 10.91 7.94
CA THR A 131 1.23 12.28 8.49
C THR A 131 0.58 12.35 9.87
N GLU A 132 -0.60 11.76 10.05
CA GLU A 132 -1.31 11.72 11.33
C GLU A 132 -0.46 11.02 12.41
N MET A 133 0.12 9.89 12.08
CA MET A 133 0.98 9.10 12.96
C MET A 133 2.22 9.89 13.42
N LEU A 134 2.92 10.55 12.48
CA LEU A 134 4.12 11.33 12.77
C LEU A 134 3.82 12.64 13.50
N SER A 135 2.60 13.19 13.37
CA SER A 135 2.18 14.40 14.06
C SER A 135 2.13 14.27 15.60
N ALA A 136 2.20 13.03 16.11
CA ALA A 136 2.37 12.79 17.55
C ALA A 136 3.80 13.08 18.05
N TYR A 137 4.79 13.19 17.13
CA TYR A 137 6.23 13.29 17.45
C TYR A 137 6.91 14.51 16.81
N ALA A 138 6.22 15.23 15.92
CA ALA A 138 6.75 16.40 15.22
C ALA A 138 5.63 17.42 14.97
N THR A 139 5.98 18.62 14.48
CA THR A 139 4.96 19.58 14.04
C THR A 139 4.18 19.03 12.83
N PRO A 140 2.95 19.48 12.60
CA PRO A 140 2.16 19.01 11.44
C PRO A 140 2.90 19.19 10.10
N GLU A 141 3.64 20.29 9.94
CA GLU A 141 4.42 20.59 8.73
C GLU A 141 5.60 19.64 8.58
N ALA A 142 6.31 19.34 9.67
CA ALA A 142 7.42 18.40 9.70
C ALA A 142 6.93 16.97 9.44
N ALA A 143 5.81 16.56 10.04
CA ALA A 143 5.18 15.29 9.81
C ALA A 143 4.76 15.10 8.33
N GLN A 144 4.12 16.13 7.74
CA GLN A 144 3.74 16.11 6.33
C GLN A 144 4.97 16.06 5.41
N ALA A 145 6.01 16.86 5.68
CA ALA A 145 7.25 16.85 4.89
C ALA A 145 7.93 15.47 4.95
N THR A 146 7.95 14.85 6.12
CA THR A 146 8.51 13.51 6.31
C THR A 146 7.69 12.46 5.56
N ALA A 147 6.36 12.50 5.63
CA ALA A 147 5.50 11.58 4.90
C ALA A 147 5.73 11.69 3.38
N LEU A 148 5.78 12.90 2.82
CA LEU A 148 6.08 13.13 1.40
C LEU A 148 7.47 12.64 0.99
N TYR A 149 8.48 12.80 1.86
CA TYR A 149 9.81 12.27 1.62
C TYR A 149 9.79 10.73 1.57
N LEU A 150 9.10 10.08 2.51
CA LEU A 150 8.99 8.63 2.56
C LEU A 150 8.28 8.05 1.33
N ASP A 151 7.24 8.72 0.82
CA ASP A 151 6.61 8.37 -0.46
C ASP A 151 7.60 8.42 -1.63
N GLY A 152 8.42 9.46 -1.69
CA GLY A 152 9.48 9.58 -2.68
C GLY A 152 10.50 8.44 -2.60
N VAL A 153 10.83 7.99 -1.38
CA VAL A 153 11.75 6.86 -1.15
C VAL A 153 11.13 5.53 -1.61
N ILE A 154 9.83 5.32 -1.43
CA ILE A 154 9.12 4.15 -1.97
C ILE A 154 9.23 4.11 -3.49
N LEU A 155 8.89 5.21 -4.16
CA LEU A 155 8.99 5.31 -5.61
C LEU A 155 10.43 5.10 -6.10
N TYR A 156 11.42 5.68 -5.41
CA TYR A 156 12.83 5.47 -5.71
C TYR A 156 13.20 3.98 -5.64
N THR A 157 12.79 3.30 -4.56
CA THR A 157 13.08 1.88 -4.33
C THR A 157 12.48 0.99 -5.43
N LEU A 158 11.24 1.29 -5.85
CA LEU A 158 10.59 0.56 -6.94
C LEU A 158 11.31 0.75 -8.29
N LEU A 159 11.78 1.98 -8.58
CA LEU A 159 12.42 2.31 -9.85
C LEU A 159 13.87 1.80 -9.96
N HIS A 160 14.57 1.68 -8.83
CA HIS A 160 15.99 1.30 -8.81
C HIS A 160 16.23 -0.14 -8.37
N ASP A 161 15.17 -0.89 -8.03
CA ASP A 161 15.24 -2.27 -7.53
C ASP A 161 16.14 -2.44 -6.29
N ARG A 162 16.33 -1.37 -5.52
CA ARG A 162 17.13 -1.35 -4.29
C ARG A 162 16.64 -0.26 -3.35
N PRO A 163 16.68 -0.47 -2.04
CA PRO A 163 16.38 0.56 -1.06
C PRO A 163 17.45 1.67 -1.07
N VAL A 164 17.12 2.79 -0.45
CA VAL A 164 18.08 3.85 -0.13
C VAL A 164 19.06 3.40 0.95
N ASP A 165 20.16 4.12 1.11
CA ASP A 165 21.08 3.93 2.22
C ASP A 165 20.39 4.27 3.56
N GLU A 166 20.46 3.36 4.54
CA GLU A 166 19.78 3.52 5.85
C GLU A 166 20.27 4.76 6.61
N ARG A 167 21.56 5.06 6.54
CA ARG A 167 22.13 6.25 7.19
C ARG A 167 21.59 7.52 6.56
N ALA A 168 21.50 7.57 5.23
CA ALA A 168 20.94 8.71 4.50
C ALA A 168 19.45 8.88 4.84
N LEU A 169 18.68 7.78 4.91
CA LEU A 169 17.29 7.81 5.32
C LEU A 169 17.11 8.37 6.73
N ARG A 170 17.88 7.88 7.71
CA ARG A 170 17.86 8.33 9.09
C ARG A 170 18.21 9.82 9.21
N MET A 171 19.27 10.28 8.52
CA MET A 171 19.65 11.69 8.52
C MET A 171 18.54 12.58 7.95
N ALA A 172 17.89 12.16 6.87
CA ALA A 172 16.79 12.93 6.28
C ALA A 172 15.57 12.99 7.22
N ILE A 173 15.18 11.87 7.83
CA ILE A 173 14.08 11.82 8.82
C ILE A 173 14.41 12.76 10.00
N ALA A 174 15.61 12.69 10.58
CA ALA A 174 16.02 13.54 11.69
C ALA A 174 15.94 15.02 11.32
N ALA A 175 16.44 15.40 10.16
CA ALA A 175 16.41 16.77 9.67
C ALA A 175 14.98 17.28 9.45
N LEU A 176 14.11 16.47 8.83
CA LEU A 176 12.73 16.85 8.57
C LEU A 176 11.88 16.95 9.84
N MET A 177 12.09 16.04 10.80
CA MET A 177 11.37 16.06 12.07
C MET A 177 11.94 17.08 13.09
N GLY A 178 13.02 17.79 12.75
CA GLY A 178 13.66 18.78 13.64
C GLY A 178 14.33 18.15 14.87
N THR A 179 14.73 16.87 14.78
CA THR A 179 15.42 16.16 15.86
C THR A 179 16.93 16.12 15.60
N SER A 180 17.74 16.36 16.64
CA SER A 180 19.20 16.22 16.53
C SER A 180 19.55 14.72 16.55
N LEU A 181 20.40 14.29 15.62
CA LEU A 181 21.02 12.96 15.73
C LEU A 181 22.02 12.96 16.88
N PRO A 182 22.13 11.87 17.67
CA PRO A 182 23.22 11.77 18.63
C PRO A 182 24.56 11.87 17.87
N GLU A 183 25.44 12.75 18.35
CA GLU A 183 26.81 12.87 17.82
C GLU A 183 27.48 11.48 17.96
N ASN A 184 28.00 10.96 16.86
CA ASN A 184 28.82 9.76 16.88
C ASN A 184 30.06 10.02 17.75
N GLN A 185 30.12 9.42 18.94
CA GLN A 185 31.35 9.28 19.71
C GLN A 185 32.23 8.19 19.12
#